data_2cffee317978985192a1e3a1e1be71bb
#
_entry.id   2cffee317978985192a1e3a1e1be71bb
#
_cell.length_a   1.000
_cell.length_b   1.000
_cell.length_c   1.000
_cell.angle_alpha   90.00
_cell.angle_beta   90.00
_cell.angle_gamma   90.00
#
_symmetry.space_group_name_H-M   'P 1'
#
loop_
_entity.id
_entity.type
_entity.pdbx_description
1 polymer ?
#
loop_
_entity_poly.entity_id
_entity_poly.type
_entity_poly.pdbx_seq_one_letter_code
_entity_poly.pdbx_strand_id
1 'polypeptide(L)'
;SILENFRLAALRTQTKRLSIGTGKEFRTSVADSIARLGMQLENRLDRAMGSLSGGQRQALTLLMSTMDDCKILLMDEPCSALDPRSSELIMELADQIIREQQRTAVLVTHRLKDCIAYGDRVIFMEEGTISNDYTGNEKKQLTMEQLYAYFL
;
A
#
# COMPACT_ATOMS: atom_id res chain seq x y z
N SER A 1 9.73 8.36 -15.98
CA SER A 1 8.63 7.48 -16.41
C SER A 1 8.23 6.51 -15.31
N ILE A 2 7.08 5.84 -15.48
CA ILE A 2 6.64 4.73 -14.59
C ILE A 2 7.76 3.68 -14.51
N LEU A 3 8.24 3.18 -15.63
CA LEU A 3 9.25 2.13 -15.69
C LEU A 3 10.55 2.50 -14.95
N GLU A 4 11.02 3.75 -15.08
CA GLU A 4 12.20 4.22 -14.36
C GLU A 4 12.01 4.25 -12.85
N ASN A 5 10.82 4.65 -12.37
CA ASN A 5 10.51 4.62 -10.94
C ASN A 5 10.49 3.20 -10.40
N PHE A 6 9.89 2.24 -11.12
CA PHE A 6 9.97 0.82 -10.76
C PHE A 6 11.42 0.32 -10.75
N ARG A 7 12.25 0.78 -11.69
CA ARG A 7 13.67 0.41 -11.69
C ARG A 7 14.39 0.94 -10.47
N LEU A 8 14.16 2.20 -10.11
CA LEU A 8 14.74 2.78 -8.89
C LEU A 8 14.30 2.03 -7.63
N ALA A 9 13.03 1.65 -7.55
CA ALA A 9 12.52 0.83 -6.46
C ALA A 9 13.22 -0.53 -6.37
N ALA A 10 13.38 -1.23 -7.51
CA ALA A 10 14.05 -2.52 -7.56
C ALA A 10 15.56 -2.48 -7.22
N LEU A 11 16.21 -1.31 -7.31
CA LEU A 11 17.63 -1.16 -6.97
C LEU A 11 17.90 -1.07 -5.45
N ARG A 12 16.86 -0.98 -4.61
CA ARG A 12 17.04 -0.84 -3.16
C ARG A 12 17.71 -2.06 -2.54
N THR A 13 17.43 -3.25 -3.05
CA THR A 13 17.91 -4.53 -2.49
C THR A 13 18.93 -5.26 -3.35
N GLN A 14 19.05 -4.89 -4.62
CA GLN A 14 20.01 -5.54 -5.52
C GLN A 14 21.41 -4.96 -5.37
N THR A 15 22.42 -5.84 -5.29
CA THR A 15 23.83 -5.46 -5.44
C THR A 15 24.00 -4.62 -6.70
N LYS A 16 24.57 -3.44 -6.55
CA LYS A 16 24.75 -2.42 -7.61
C LYS A 16 25.58 -2.99 -8.76
N ARG A 17 24.97 -3.71 -9.67
CA ARG A 17 25.54 -3.99 -10.98
C ARG A 17 25.15 -2.84 -11.91
N LEU A 18 26.13 -2.26 -12.57
CA LEU A 18 25.93 -1.35 -13.72
C LEU A 18 25.27 -2.15 -14.86
N SER A 19 23.97 -2.32 -14.81
CA SER A 19 23.19 -2.86 -15.92
C SER A 19 22.24 -1.78 -16.40
N ILE A 20 22.12 -1.62 -17.73
CA ILE A 20 21.10 -0.76 -18.35
C ILE A 20 19.75 -1.38 -18.01
N GLY A 21 19.07 -0.79 -17.07
CA GLY A 21 18.13 -1.45 -16.19
C GLY A 21 16.69 -1.55 -16.68
N THR A 22 16.40 -1.40 -17.99
CA THR A 22 15.03 -1.47 -18.53
C THR A 22 14.91 -2.51 -19.65
N GLY A 23 15.60 -3.63 -19.46
CA GLY A 23 15.52 -4.76 -20.40
C GLY A 23 14.09 -5.27 -20.58
N LYS A 24 13.84 -5.96 -21.70
CA LYS A 24 12.52 -6.47 -22.08
C LYS A 24 11.86 -7.29 -20.95
N GLU A 25 12.63 -8.13 -20.29
CA GLU A 25 12.13 -8.98 -19.18
C GLU A 25 11.64 -8.15 -17.99
N PHE A 26 12.41 -7.14 -17.56
CA PHE A 26 12.01 -6.24 -16.49
C PHE A 26 10.75 -5.44 -16.87
N ARG A 27 10.69 -4.95 -18.10
CA ARG A 27 9.51 -4.22 -18.61
C ARG A 27 8.27 -5.10 -18.59
N THR A 28 8.36 -6.36 -19.01
CA THR A 28 7.26 -7.32 -18.97
C THR A 28 6.83 -7.59 -17.53
N SER A 29 7.75 -7.88 -16.63
CA SER A 29 7.45 -8.11 -15.22
C SER A 29 6.74 -6.92 -14.54
N VAL A 30 7.18 -5.69 -14.86
CA VAL A 30 6.51 -4.47 -14.36
C VAL A 30 5.11 -4.33 -14.95
N ALA A 31 4.95 -4.57 -16.28
CA ALA A 31 3.64 -4.53 -16.93
C ALA A 31 2.66 -5.52 -16.29
N ASP A 32 3.09 -6.77 -16.07
CA ASP A 32 2.27 -7.83 -15.45
C ASP A 32 1.85 -7.44 -14.02
N SER A 33 2.76 -6.87 -13.24
CA SER A 33 2.45 -6.38 -11.90
C SER A 33 1.42 -5.24 -11.92
N ILE A 34 1.56 -4.30 -12.85
CA ILE A 34 0.65 -3.15 -12.99
C ILE A 34 -0.72 -3.59 -13.54
N ALA A 35 -0.78 -4.59 -14.43
CA ALA A 35 -2.04 -5.11 -14.97
C ALA A 35 -3.01 -5.57 -13.86
N ARG A 36 -2.49 -6.07 -12.74
CA ARG A 36 -3.29 -6.48 -11.57
C ARG A 36 -4.11 -5.33 -10.97
N LEU A 37 -3.71 -4.08 -11.20
CA LEU A 37 -4.44 -2.91 -10.73
C LEU A 37 -5.74 -2.63 -11.51
N GLY A 38 -5.90 -3.18 -12.72
CA GLY A 38 -7.04 -2.90 -13.60
C GLY A 38 -7.14 -1.44 -14.05
N MET A 39 -6.04 -0.65 -13.97
CA MET A 39 -6.01 0.79 -14.24
C MET A 39 -5.56 1.13 -15.67
N GLN A 40 -5.34 0.13 -16.52
CA GLN A 40 -4.86 0.29 -17.92
C GLN A 40 -3.52 1.06 -18.03
N LEU A 41 -2.64 0.89 -17.05
CA LEU A 41 -1.33 1.52 -17.02
C LEU A 41 -0.20 0.62 -17.51
N GLU A 42 -0.43 -0.68 -17.64
CA GLU A 42 0.51 -1.69 -18.11
C GLU A 42 1.06 -1.41 -19.52
N ASN A 43 0.26 -0.73 -20.35
CA ASN A 43 0.65 -0.32 -21.69
C ASN A 43 1.22 1.11 -21.76
N ARG A 44 1.42 1.77 -20.62
CA ARG A 44 1.82 3.18 -20.51
C ARG A 44 3.07 3.39 -19.67
N LEU A 45 3.99 2.44 -19.65
CA LEU A 45 5.16 2.42 -18.76
C LEU A 45 6.12 3.61 -19.01
N ASP A 46 6.10 4.19 -20.19
CA ASP A 46 6.93 5.36 -20.53
C ASP A 46 6.30 6.69 -20.13
N ARG A 47 5.06 6.65 -19.62
CA ARG A 47 4.36 7.85 -19.14
C ARG A 47 5.02 8.40 -17.88
N ALA A 48 5.08 9.73 -17.75
CA ALA A 48 5.61 10.38 -16.57
C ALA A 48 4.68 10.16 -15.36
N MET A 49 5.24 9.80 -14.19
CA MET A 49 4.49 9.63 -12.94
C MET A 49 3.68 10.88 -12.57
N GLY A 50 4.21 12.09 -12.81
CA GLY A 50 3.53 13.35 -12.51
C GLY A 50 2.26 13.60 -13.32
N SER A 51 2.06 12.88 -14.45
CA SER A 51 0.85 13.01 -15.29
C SER A 51 -0.30 12.07 -14.87
N LEU A 52 -0.09 11.27 -13.84
CA LEU A 52 -1.08 10.32 -13.32
C LEU A 52 -2.00 10.98 -12.29
N SER A 53 -3.20 10.40 -12.09
CA SER A 53 -4.06 10.78 -10.97
C SER A 53 -3.42 10.42 -9.63
N GLY A 54 -3.92 11.02 -8.53
CA GLY A 54 -3.47 10.70 -7.16
C GLY A 54 -3.56 9.20 -6.88
N GLY A 55 -4.74 8.61 -7.12
CA GLY A 55 -4.95 7.16 -6.91
C GLY A 55 -4.04 6.27 -7.75
N GLN A 56 -3.82 6.62 -9.04
CA GLN A 56 -2.89 5.89 -9.89
C GLN A 56 -1.45 5.94 -9.35
N ARG A 57 -0.99 7.12 -8.94
CA ARG A 57 0.35 7.25 -8.33
C ARG A 57 0.46 6.42 -7.05
N GLN A 58 -0.55 6.48 -6.19
CA GLN A 58 -0.54 5.75 -4.92
C GLN A 58 -0.53 4.23 -5.14
N ALA A 59 -1.33 3.71 -6.08
CA ALA A 59 -1.32 2.30 -6.44
C ALA A 59 0.05 1.83 -6.95
N LEU A 60 0.68 2.61 -7.83
CA LEU A 60 2.03 2.30 -8.30
C LEU A 60 3.07 2.39 -7.18
N THR A 61 2.94 3.35 -6.26
CA THR A 61 3.82 3.48 -5.09
C THR A 61 3.71 2.26 -4.18
N LEU A 62 2.50 1.78 -3.93
CA LEU A 62 2.26 0.55 -3.17
C LEU A 62 2.93 -0.65 -3.83
N LEU A 63 2.73 -0.85 -5.15
CA LEU A 63 3.42 -1.93 -5.87
C LEU A 63 4.95 -1.80 -5.77
N MET A 64 5.50 -0.60 -5.95
CA MET A 64 6.94 -0.37 -5.83
C MET A 64 7.46 -0.66 -4.42
N SER A 65 6.69 -0.36 -3.39
CA SER A 65 7.08 -0.65 -2.00
C SER A 65 7.10 -2.15 -1.67
N THR A 66 6.39 -2.95 -2.46
CA THR A 66 6.27 -4.39 -2.26
C THR A 66 7.09 -5.23 -3.26
N MET A 67 7.87 -4.60 -4.13
CA MET A 67 8.75 -5.32 -5.07
C MET A 67 9.86 -6.12 -4.40
N ASP A 68 10.29 -5.67 -3.24
CA ASP A 68 11.37 -6.29 -2.47
C ASP A 68 10.81 -7.34 -1.51
N ASP A 69 11.65 -8.25 -1.05
CA ASP A 69 11.34 -9.19 0.02
C ASP A 69 11.42 -8.49 1.40
N CYS A 70 10.64 -7.40 1.55
CA CYS A 70 10.53 -6.70 2.82
C CYS A 70 9.69 -7.52 3.81
N LYS A 71 10.13 -7.62 5.04
CA LYS A 71 9.40 -8.33 6.10
C LYS A 71 8.27 -7.51 6.71
N ILE A 72 8.42 -6.19 6.67
CA ILE A 72 7.46 -5.23 7.25
C ILE A 72 7.15 -4.15 6.23
N LEU A 73 5.87 -3.91 6.01
CA LEU A 73 5.36 -2.79 5.21
C LEU A 73 4.78 -1.73 6.14
N LEU A 74 5.32 -0.52 6.07
CA LEU A 74 4.81 0.63 6.83
C LEU A 74 4.01 1.53 5.89
N MET A 75 2.76 1.80 6.26
CA MET A 75 1.85 2.66 5.50
C MET A 75 1.34 3.76 6.43
N ASP A 76 1.71 4.99 6.11
CA ASP A 76 1.29 6.18 6.86
C ASP A 76 0.30 6.96 6.01
N GLU A 77 -0.97 6.97 6.45
CA GLU A 77 -2.08 7.68 5.80
C GLU A 77 -2.16 7.44 4.27
N PRO A 78 -2.12 6.17 3.78
CA PRO A 78 -1.97 5.88 2.35
C PRO A 78 -3.12 6.42 1.49
N CYS A 79 -4.22 6.81 2.10
CA CYS A 79 -5.43 7.26 1.42
C CYS A 79 -5.81 8.73 1.68
N SER A 80 -4.99 9.51 2.40
CA SER A 80 -5.36 10.86 2.88
C SER A 80 -5.71 11.86 1.77
N ALA A 81 -5.10 11.73 0.58
CA ALA A 81 -5.29 12.63 -0.56
C ALA A 81 -6.13 12.02 -1.70
N LEU A 82 -6.89 10.96 -1.42
CA LEU A 82 -7.63 10.21 -2.42
C LEU A 82 -9.15 10.38 -2.24
N ASP A 83 -9.87 10.31 -3.35
CA ASP A 83 -11.32 10.16 -3.32
C ASP A 83 -11.73 8.81 -2.70
N PRO A 84 -12.98 8.67 -2.22
CA PRO A 84 -13.42 7.46 -1.51
C PRO A 84 -13.24 6.17 -2.32
N ARG A 85 -13.53 6.19 -3.62
CA ARG A 85 -13.42 5.02 -4.50
C ARG A 85 -11.96 4.60 -4.69
N SER A 86 -11.08 5.56 -4.95
CA SER A 86 -9.63 5.31 -5.06
C SER A 86 -9.06 4.79 -3.75
N SER A 87 -9.53 5.32 -2.61
CA SER A 87 -9.12 4.87 -1.28
C SER A 87 -9.47 3.40 -1.03
N GLU A 88 -10.69 2.98 -1.36
CA GLU A 88 -11.12 1.59 -1.21
C GLU A 88 -10.26 0.66 -2.06
N LEU A 89 -10.05 1.01 -3.33
CA LEU A 89 -9.21 0.23 -4.23
C LEU A 89 -7.78 0.06 -3.70
N ILE A 90 -7.17 1.12 -3.16
CA ILE A 90 -5.81 1.06 -2.60
C ILE A 90 -5.75 0.18 -1.37
N MET A 91 -6.74 0.25 -0.49
CA MET A 91 -6.77 -0.55 0.73
C MET A 91 -7.01 -2.03 0.42
N GLU A 92 -7.92 -2.35 -0.49
CA GLU A 92 -8.15 -3.72 -0.96
C GLU A 92 -6.89 -4.32 -1.60
N LEU A 93 -6.22 -3.54 -2.45
CA LEU A 93 -4.96 -3.96 -3.08
C LEU A 93 -3.87 -4.20 -2.03
N ALA A 94 -3.74 -3.30 -1.04
CA ALA A 94 -2.76 -3.45 0.05
C ALA A 94 -3.02 -4.73 0.84
N ASP A 95 -4.27 -4.98 1.26
CA ASP A 95 -4.63 -6.19 2.00
C ASP A 95 -4.35 -7.46 1.18
N GLN A 96 -4.71 -7.45 -0.10
CA GLN A 96 -4.42 -8.57 -1.01
C GLN A 96 -2.92 -8.87 -1.08
N ILE A 97 -2.09 -7.86 -1.33
CA ILE A 97 -0.63 -8.03 -1.45
C ILE A 97 -0.03 -8.53 -0.13
N ILE A 98 -0.45 -7.95 1.01
CA ILE A 98 0.04 -8.33 2.34
C ILE A 98 -0.27 -9.80 2.63
N ARG A 99 -1.50 -10.26 2.35
CA ARG A 99 -1.93 -11.64 2.55
C ARG A 99 -1.24 -12.61 1.60
N GLU A 100 -1.19 -12.31 0.31
CA GLU A 100 -0.52 -13.17 -0.68
C GLU A 100 0.96 -13.37 -0.38
N GLN A 101 1.62 -12.32 0.09
CA GLN A 101 3.05 -12.34 0.40
C GLN A 101 3.36 -12.67 1.86
N GLN A 102 2.34 -12.92 2.68
CA GLN A 102 2.45 -13.22 4.11
C GLN A 102 3.32 -12.21 4.88
N ARG A 103 3.14 -10.92 4.60
CA ARG A 103 3.93 -9.84 5.19
C ARG A 103 3.30 -9.31 6.47
N THR A 104 4.13 -8.83 7.38
CA THR A 104 3.67 -7.97 8.46
C THR A 104 3.48 -6.55 7.92
N ALA A 105 2.35 -5.94 8.24
CA ALA A 105 2.07 -4.55 7.88
C ALA A 105 1.66 -3.73 9.08
N VAL A 106 2.08 -2.47 9.10
CA VAL A 106 1.61 -1.46 10.04
C VAL A 106 0.95 -0.35 9.23
N LEU A 107 -0.33 -0.12 9.49
CA LEU A 107 -1.12 0.94 8.89
C LEU A 107 -1.42 2.01 9.93
N VAL A 108 -0.99 3.23 9.68
CA VAL A 108 -1.45 4.41 10.40
C VAL A 108 -2.57 5.06 9.60
N THR A 109 -3.73 5.26 10.22
CA THR A 109 -4.90 5.86 9.59
C THR A 109 -5.83 6.52 10.61
N HIS A 110 -6.50 7.58 10.21
CA HIS A 110 -7.61 8.20 10.95
C HIS A 110 -8.98 7.72 10.46
N ARG A 111 -9.01 6.84 9.47
CA ARG A 111 -10.27 6.31 8.89
C ARG A 111 -10.75 5.10 9.67
N LEU A 112 -11.73 5.29 10.55
CA LEU A 112 -12.24 4.26 11.45
C LEU A 112 -12.74 3.00 10.73
N LYS A 113 -13.33 3.16 9.54
CA LYS A 113 -13.77 2.02 8.74
C LYS A 113 -12.61 1.08 8.36
N ASP A 114 -11.42 1.63 8.13
CA ASP A 114 -10.25 0.84 7.79
C ASP A 114 -9.74 0.05 9.00
N CYS A 115 -9.85 0.60 10.20
CA CYS A 115 -9.53 -0.09 11.45
C CYS A 115 -10.40 -1.35 11.66
N ILE A 116 -11.67 -1.31 11.25
CA ILE A 116 -12.56 -2.48 11.33
C ILE A 116 -12.26 -3.46 10.20
N ALA A 117 -12.13 -2.97 8.97
CA ALA A 117 -12.06 -3.80 7.78
C ALA A 117 -10.74 -4.57 7.63
N TYR A 118 -9.61 -3.94 8.02
CA TYR A 118 -8.28 -4.46 7.73
C TYR A 118 -7.47 -4.81 8.98
N GLY A 119 -6.44 -5.67 8.79
CA GLY A 119 -5.52 -6.08 9.84
C GLY A 119 -6.11 -7.00 10.91
N ASP A 120 -5.25 -7.55 11.74
CA ASP A 120 -5.58 -8.52 12.80
C ASP A 120 -5.54 -7.89 14.20
N ARG A 121 -5.01 -6.68 14.30
CA ARG A 121 -4.84 -5.91 15.53
C ARG A 121 -5.10 -4.43 15.27
N VAL A 122 -5.74 -3.75 16.22
CA VAL A 122 -5.97 -2.30 16.19
C VAL A 122 -5.40 -1.71 17.48
N ILE A 123 -4.56 -0.70 17.33
CA ILE A 123 -3.94 0.02 18.42
C ILE A 123 -4.39 1.47 18.35
N PHE A 124 -4.93 2.00 19.45
CA PHE A 124 -5.21 3.41 19.60
C PHE A 124 -4.06 4.09 20.32
N MET A 125 -3.60 5.19 19.75
CA MET A 125 -2.53 5.99 20.33
C MET A 125 -3.05 7.39 20.67
N GLU A 126 -2.76 7.82 21.88
CA GLU A 126 -3.13 9.12 22.41
C GLU A 126 -1.93 9.73 23.15
N GLU A 127 -1.58 10.96 22.85
CA GLU A 127 -0.44 11.68 23.45
C GLU A 127 0.87 10.86 23.49
N GLY A 128 1.13 10.07 22.45
CA GLY A 128 2.36 9.27 22.33
C GLY A 128 2.35 7.96 23.12
N THR A 129 1.22 7.59 23.74
CA THR A 129 1.03 6.33 24.47
C THR A 129 -0.05 5.48 23.84
N ILE A 130 -0.01 4.16 24.11
CA ILE A 130 -1.07 3.25 23.69
C ILE A 130 -2.22 3.37 24.71
N SER A 131 -3.37 3.87 24.25
CA SER A 131 -4.58 3.93 25.08
C SER A 131 -5.38 2.64 25.03
N ASN A 132 -5.48 2.00 23.85
CA ASN A 132 -6.20 0.74 23.69
C ASN A 132 -5.51 -0.17 22.67
N ASP A 133 -5.66 -1.48 22.84
CA ASP A 133 -5.05 -2.51 22.02
C ASP A 133 -6.03 -3.69 21.87
N TYR A 134 -6.53 -3.91 20.65
CA TYR A 134 -7.52 -4.94 20.34
C TYR A 134 -6.94 -5.97 19.39
N THR A 135 -7.01 -7.25 19.77
CA THR A 135 -6.51 -8.37 18.98
C THR A 135 -7.55 -9.48 18.83
N GLY A 136 -7.39 -10.32 17.83
CA GLY A 136 -8.17 -11.54 17.66
C GLY A 136 -9.68 -11.32 17.70
N ASN A 137 -10.35 -11.95 18.67
CA ASN A 137 -11.82 -11.87 18.81
C ASN A 137 -12.31 -10.50 19.27
N GLU A 138 -11.55 -9.79 20.08
CA GLU A 138 -11.88 -8.44 20.51
C GLU A 138 -11.92 -7.49 19.32
N LYS A 139 -10.90 -7.56 18.45
CA LYS A 139 -10.84 -6.77 17.21
C LYS A 139 -12.05 -7.08 16.30
N LYS A 140 -12.45 -8.34 16.18
CA LYS A 140 -13.60 -8.75 15.35
C LYS A 140 -14.94 -8.25 15.85
N GLN A 141 -15.05 -7.94 17.13
CA GLN A 141 -16.26 -7.43 17.78
C GLN A 141 -16.31 -5.90 17.83
N LEU A 142 -15.24 -5.20 17.40
CA LEU A 142 -15.23 -3.75 17.37
C LEU A 142 -16.33 -3.20 16.44
N THR A 143 -17.08 -2.25 16.95
CA THR A 143 -18.13 -1.54 16.21
C THR A 143 -17.72 -0.10 15.93
N MET A 144 -18.33 0.51 14.92
CA MET A 144 -18.10 1.93 14.63
C MET A 144 -18.44 2.83 15.81
N GLU A 145 -19.49 2.49 16.59
CA GLU A 145 -19.90 3.26 17.77
C GLU A 145 -18.81 3.27 18.84
N GLN A 146 -18.20 2.11 19.10
CA GLN A 146 -17.09 2.01 20.04
C GLN A 146 -15.88 2.82 19.56
N LEU A 147 -15.59 2.80 18.26
CA LEU A 147 -14.47 3.56 17.68
C LEU A 147 -14.71 5.07 17.79
N TYR A 148 -15.93 5.54 17.53
CA TYR A 148 -16.26 6.96 17.67
C TYR A 148 -16.06 7.48 19.08
N ALA A 149 -16.25 6.64 20.11
CA ALA A 149 -16.04 7.05 21.51
C ALA A 149 -14.58 7.44 21.84
N TYR A 150 -13.61 7.05 21.01
CA TYR A 150 -12.20 7.44 21.17
C TYR A 150 -11.85 8.79 20.52
N PHE A 151 -12.79 9.40 19.79
CA PHE A 151 -12.58 10.68 19.07
C PHE A 151 -13.47 11.81 19.64
N LEU A 152 -14.21 11.54 20.70
CA LEU A 152 -15.02 12.50 21.45
C LEU A 152 -14.34 12.92 22.75
#